data_185d1ab5d8ab33488b7ca47401e08276
#
_entry.id   185d1ab5d8ab33488b7ca47401e08276
#
_cell.length_a   1.000
_cell.length_b   1.000
_cell.length_c   1.000
_cell.angle_alpha   90.00
_cell.angle_beta   90.00
_cell.angle_gamma   90.00
#
_symmetry.space_group_name_H-M   'P 1'
#
loop_
_entity.id
_entity.type
_entity.pdbx_description
1 polymer ?
#
loop_
_entity_poly.entity_id
_entity_poly.type
_entity_poly.pdbx_seq_one_letter_code
_entity_poly.pdbx_strand_id
1 'polypeptide(L)'
;MIDITMDIILDKPEQMLFALLRSALNSTKPVSEILFTDISPALWQACYKLACTQGVMALAWDGIQTLPACLQPPKALKLNWAMAVENYEKRYLRYCHTIAELSAFYKTHGITTVQLKGVGLSTYYPIPSHKGRGRYRHLHLFGRPFPEK
;
A
#
# COMPACT_ATOMS: atom_id res chain seq x y z
N MET A 1 -2.69 -36.48 -12.46
CA MET A 1 -2.09 -35.17 -12.19
C MET A 1 -3.01 -34.18 -12.89
N ILE A 2 -3.93 -33.52 -12.13
CA ILE A 2 -4.90 -32.58 -12.68
C ILE A 2 -4.17 -31.27 -12.79
N ASP A 3 -3.87 -30.86 -14.01
CA ASP A 3 -3.28 -29.55 -14.32
C ASP A 3 -4.39 -28.50 -14.21
N ILE A 4 -4.49 -27.86 -13.02
CA ILE A 4 -5.42 -26.75 -12.81
C ILE A 4 -4.68 -25.46 -13.19
N THR A 5 -4.39 -25.29 -14.46
CA THR A 5 -4.13 -23.99 -15.05
C THR A 5 -5.49 -23.27 -15.17
N MET A 6 -6.00 -22.73 -14.08
CA MET A 6 -7.02 -21.70 -14.17
C MET A 6 -6.36 -20.49 -14.80
N ASP A 7 -6.56 -20.30 -16.10
CA ASP A 7 -6.31 -19.03 -16.76
C ASP A 7 -7.23 -18.00 -16.10
N ILE A 8 -6.69 -17.32 -15.10
CA ILE A 8 -7.38 -16.17 -14.47
C ILE A 8 -7.40 -15.07 -15.52
N ILE A 9 -8.52 -14.97 -16.23
CA ILE A 9 -8.75 -13.87 -17.18
C ILE A 9 -9.05 -12.63 -16.34
N LEU A 10 -8.02 -11.80 -16.14
CA LEU A 10 -8.16 -10.49 -15.48
C LEU A 10 -8.94 -9.54 -16.39
N ASP A 11 -9.87 -8.78 -15.81
CA ASP A 11 -10.52 -7.69 -16.50
C ASP A 11 -9.56 -6.49 -16.69
N LYS A 12 -9.97 -5.52 -17.50
CA LYS A 12 -9.09 -4.38 -17.83
C LYS A 12 -8.66 -3.56 -16.62
N PRO A 13 -9.54 -3.18 -15.66
CA PRO A 13 -9.17 -2.51 -14.42
C PRO A 13 -8.18 -3.31 -13.57
N GLU A 14 -8.33 -4.63 -13.51
CA GLU A 14 -7.40 -5.52 -12.78
C GLU A 14 -6.03 -5.54 -13.43
N GLN A 15 -5.97 -5.68 -14.74
CA GLN A 15 -4.71 -5.62 -15.51
C GLN A 15 -3.99 -4.29 -15.29
N MET A 16 -4.73 -3.17 -15.33
CA MET A 16 -4.20 -1.83 -15.05
C MET A 16 -3.64 -1.75 -13.62
N LEU A 17 -4.41 -2.20 -12.63
CA LEU A 17 -3.98 -2.17 -11.23
C LEU A 17 -2.70 -2.99 -11.03
N PHE A 18 -2.64 -4.22 -11.52
CA PHE A 18 -1.44 -5.06 -11.40
C PHE A 18 -0.21 -4.46 -12.08
N ALA A 19 -0.38 -3.82 -13.24
CA ALA A 19 0.72 -3.14 -13.91
C ALA A 19 1.26 -1.96 -13.09
N LEU A 20 0.38 -1.14 -12.50
CA LEU A 20 0.75 -0.03 -11.62
C LEU A 20 1.48 -0.53 -10.36
N LEU A 21 0.95 -1.57 -9.69
CA LEU A 21 1.57 -2.15 -8.50
C LEU A 21 2.95 -2.74 -8.79
N ARG A 22 3.10 -3.41 -9.93
CA ARG A 22 4.39 -3.98 -10.35
C ARG A 22 5.45 -2.90 -10.56
N SER A 23 5.08 -1.79 -11.20
CA SER A 23 5.98 -0.66 -11.39
C SER A 23 6.32 0.04 -10.07
N ALA A 24 5.34 0.23 -9.19
CA ALA A 24 5.55 0.85 -7.89
C ALA A 24 6.49 0.05 -6.98
N LEU A 25 6.43 -1.27 -7.03
CA LEU A 25 7.24 -2.16 -6.20
C LEU A 25 8.59 -2.51 -6.83
N ASN A 26 8.73 -2.33 -8.14
CA ASN A 26 9.95 -2.64 -8.87
C ASN A 26 10.27 -1.55 -9.89
N SER A 27 11.09 -0.59 -9.46
CA SER A 27 11.50 0.56 -10.28
C SER A 27 12.27 0.19 -11.57
N THR A 28 12.77 -1.06 -11.67
CA THR A 28 13.46 -1.53 -12.88
C THR A 28 12.51 -2.00 -13.97
N LYS A 29 11.21 -2.13 -13.67
CA LYS A 29 10.17 -2.56 -14.62
C LYS A 29 9.19 -1.41 -14.84
N PRO A 30 9.40 -0.59 -15.88
CA PRO A 30 8.44 0.47 -16.22
C PRO A 30 7.08 -0.13 -16.56
N VAL A 31 6.03 0.67 -16.35
CA VAL A 31 4.68 0.29 -16.77
C VAL A 31 4.64 0.15 -18.29
N SER A 32 3.97 -0.89 -18.79
CA SER A 32 3.70 -1.01 -20.22
C SER A 32 2.71 0.07 -20.64
N GLU A 33 3.17 1.09 -21.36
CA GLU A 33 2.35 2.21 -21.82
C GLU A 33 1.17 1.76 -22.69
N ILE A 34 1.35 0.71 -23.49
CA ILE A 34 0.31 0.13 -24.37
C ILE A 34 -0.94 -0.22 -23.59
N LEU A 35 -0.79 -0.69 -22.33
CA LEU A 35 -1.92 -1.06 -21.50
C LEU A 35 -2.80 0.15 -21.12
N PHE A 36 -2.22 1.36 -21.14
CA PHE A 36 -2.85 2.61 -20.71
C PHE A 36 -3.25 3.50 -21.88
N THR A 37 -3.05 3.05 -23.12
CA THR A 37 -3.53 3.75 -24.33
C THR A 37 -5.05 3.65 -24.40
N ASP A 38 -5.72 4.76 -24.73
CA ASP A 38 -7.17 4.88 -24.93
C ASP A 38 -8.04 4.40 -23.75
N ILE A 39 -7.56 4.59 -22.53
CA ILE A 39 -8.32 4.26 -21.32
C ILE A 39 -9.40 5.31 -21.06
N SER A 40 -10.66 4.86 -21.05
CA SER A 40 -11.79 5.72 -20.72
C SER A 40 -11.77 6.19 -19.25
N PRO A 41 -12.37 7.37 -18.94
CA PRO A 41 -12.54 7.82 -17.57
C PRO A 41 -13.24 6.79 -16.66
N ALA A 42 -14.17 6.01 -17.21
CA ALA A 42 -14.88 4.97 -16.47
C ALA A 42 -13.97 3.82 -16.05
N LEU A 43 -13.04 3.40 -16.92
CA LEU A 43 -12.05 2.37 -16.58
C LEU A 43 -11.06 2.85 -15.51
N TRP A 44 -10.61 4.12 -15.59
CA TRP A 44 -9.81 4.71 -14.55
C TRP A 44 -10.54 4.78 -13.20
N GLN A 45 -11.84 5.11 -13.21
CA GLN A 45 -12.67 5.12 -12.01
C GLN A 45 -12.83 3.71 -11.42
N ALA A 46 -12.99 2.69 -12.26
CA ALA A 46 -13.05 1.29 -11.84
C ALA A 46 -11.72 0.83 -11.21
N CYS A 47 -10.59 1.17 -11.84
CA CYS A 47 -9.25 0.90 -11.30
C CYS A 47 -9.04 1.57 -9.93
N TYR A 48 -9.46 2.84 -9.78
CA TYR A 48 -9.40 3.55 -8.50
C TYR A 48 -10.22 2.85 -7.40
N LYS A 49 -11.48 2.49 -7.71
CA LYS A 49 -12.34 1.77 -6.76
C LYS A 49 -11.72 0.43 -6.34
N LEU A 50 -11.19 -0.31 -7.30
CA LEU A 50 -10.52 -1.58 -7.04
C LEU A 50 -9.30 -1.38 -6.14
N ALA A 51 -8.44 -0.40 -6.43
CA ALA A 51 -7.28 -0.06 -5.60
C ALA A 51 -7.67 0.32 -4.16
N CYS A 52 -8.77 1.06 -3.98
CA CYS A 52 -9.32 1.40 -2.67
C CYS A 52 -9.82 0.15 -1.92
N THR A 53 -10.57 -0.72 -2.61
CA THR A 53 -11.15 -1.94 -2.01
C THR A 53 -10.06 -2.92 -1.59
N GLN A 54 -9.04 -3.09 -2.42
CA GLN A 54 -7.87 -3.94 -2.12
C GLN A 54 -6.89 -3.30 -1.12
N GLY A 55 -7.07 -2.03 -0.80
CA GLY A 55 -6.23 -1.31 0.16
C GLY A 55 -4.83 -0.97 -0.36
N VAL A 56 -4.64 -0.92 -1.67
CA VAL A 56 -3.36 -0.67 -2.36
C VAL A 56 -3.34 0.66 -3.12
N MET A 57 -4.26 1.54 -2.79
CA MET A 57 -4.51 2.80 -3.48
C MET A 57 -3.27 3.72 -3.54
N ALA A 58 -2.49 3.79 -2.46
CA ALA A 58 -1.28 4.61 -2.42
C ALA A 58 -0.14 4.00 -3.28
N LEU A 59 0.02 2.67 -3.27
CA LEU A 59 0.97 2.00 -4.17
C LEU A 59 0.59 2.17 -5.64
N ALA A 60 -0.71 2.05 -5.97
CA ALA A 60 -1.17 2.27 -7.33
C ALA A 60 -0.91 3.73 -7.78
N TRP A 61 -1.02 4.69 -6.86
CA TRP A 61 -0.64 6.08 -7.11
C TRP A 61 0.84 6.23 -7.48
N ASP A 62 1.74 5.53 -6.80
CA ASP A 62 3.16 5.54 -7.15
C ASP A 62 3.39 5.02 -8.57
N GLY A 63 2.69 3.96 -8.96
CA GLY A 63 2.71 3.45 -10.33
C GLY A 63 2.19 4.46 -11.36
N ILE A 64 1.15 5.23 -11.03
CA ILE A 64 0.63 6.30 -11.91
C ILE A 64 1.69 7.38 -12.16
N GLN A 65 2.51 7.71 -11.17
CA GLN A 65 3.57 8.72 -11.33
C GLN A 65 4.65 8.30 -12.33
N THR A 66 4.77 7.01 -12.62
CA THR A 66 5.72 6.50 -13.64
C THR A 66 5.19 6.59 -15.07
N LEU A 67 3.87 6.85 -15.25
CA LEU A 67 3.25 7.00 -16.56
C LEU A 67 3.47 8.40 -17.15
N PRO A 68 3.63 8.52 -18.48
CA PRO A 68 3.56 9.80 -19.17
C PRO A 68 2.25 10.55 -18.83
N ALA A 69 2.31 11.87 -18.77
CA ALA A 69 1.16 12.69 -18.37
C ALA A 69 -0.10 12.47 -19.22
N CYS A 70 0.07 12.16 -20.52
CA CYS A 70 -1.02 11.88 -21.45
C CYS A 70 -1.74 10.54 -21.18
N LEU A 71 -1.09 9.61 -20.47
CA LEU A 71 -1.63 8.28 -20.16
C LEU A 71 -2.14 8.20 -18.71
N GLN A 72 -2.04 9.27 -17.93
CA GLN A 72 -2.50 9.33 -16.54
C GLN A 72 -4.02 9.55 -16.45
N PRO A 73 -4.65 9.28 -15.29
CA PRO A 73 -6.08 9.47 -15.13
C PRO A 73 -6.52 10.94 -15.36
N PRO A 74 -7.79 11.19 -15.67
CA PRO A 74 -8.34 12.52 -15.80
C PRO A 74 -8.03 13.39 -14.58
N LYS A 75 -7.78 14.70 -14.82
CA LYS A 75 -7.32 15.64 -13.79
C LYS A 75 -8.15 15.61 -12.49
N ALA A 76 -9.47 15.57 -12.59
CA ALA A 76 -10.36 15.53 -11.43
C ALA A 76 -10.15 14.24 -10.61
N LEU A 77 -10.08 13.09 -11.25
CA LEU A 77 -9.83 11.81 -10.59
C LEU A 77 -8.41 11.76 -10.00
N LYS A 78 -7.42 12.27 -10.74
CA LYS A 78 -6.04 12.36 -10.27
C LYS A 78 -5.93 13.21 -8.99
N LEU A 79 -6.63 14.35 -8.93
CA LEU A 79 -6.67 15.19 -7.74
C LEU A 79 -7.31 14.45 -6.55
N ASN A 80 -8.46 13.82 -6.76
CA ASN A 80 -9.13 13.03 -5.72
C ASN A 80 -8.23 11.89 -5.21
N TRP A 81 -7.49 11.24 -6.10
CA TRP A 81 -6.55 10.18 -5.74
C TRP A 81 -5.40 10.72 -4.89
N ALA A 82 -4.81 11.84 -5.30
CA ALA A 82 -3.74 12.51 -4.55
C ALA A 82 -4.18 12.89 -3.12
N MET A 83 -5.38 13.50 -2.97
CA MET A 83 -5.94 13.84 -1.66
C MET A 83 -6.18 12.61 -0.78
N ALA A 84 -6.62 11.50 -1.38
CA ALA A 84 -6.80 10.24 -0.67
C ALA A 84 -5.46 9.66 -0.19
N VAL A 85 -4.40 9.76 -0.99
CA VAL A 85 -3.03 9.36 -0.62
C VAL A 85 -2.51 10.22 0.53
N GLU A 86 -2.65 11.54 0.46
CA GLU A 86 -2.24 12.45 1.54
C GLU A 86 -2.92 12.09 2.87
N ASN A 87 -4.22 11.80 2.86
CA ASN A 87 -4.93 11.35 4.05
C ASN A 87 -4.40 10.00 4.57
N TYR A 88 -3.92 9.14 3.67
CA TYR A 88 -3.31 7.86 4.00
C TYR A 88 -1.98 8.06 4.71
N GLU A 89 -1.13 8.95 4.21
CA GLU A 89 0.16 9.33 4.81
C GLU A 89 -0.01 9.97 6.19
N LYS A 90 -0.93 10.94 6.32
CA LYS A 90 -1.26 11.56 7.61
C LYS A 90 -1.69 10.54 8.67
N ARG A 91 -2.45 9.53 8.25
CA ARG A 91 -2.85 8.43 9.13
C ARG A 91 -1.67 7.55 9.51
N TYR A 92 -0.78 7.24 8.57
CA TYR A 92 0.43 6.48 8.85
C TYR A 92 1.30 7.16 9.90
N LEU A 93 1.55 8.47 9.77
CA LEU A 93 2.30 9.26 10.75
C LEU A 93 1.68 9.22 12.14
N ARG A 94 0.35 9.34 12.25
CA ARG A 94 -0.36 9.19 13.54
C ARG A 94 -0.14 7.82 14.16
N TYR A 95 -0.17 6.75 13.37
CA TYR A 95 0.11 5.41 13.87
C TYR A 95 1.56 5.25 14.35
N CYS A 96 2.53 5.78 13.61
CA CYS A 96 3.92 5.77 14.05
C CYS A 96 4.09 6.48 15.40
N HIS A 97 3.45 7.63 15.56
CA HIS A 97 3.47 8.39 16.82
C HIS A 97 2.85 7.57 17.97
N THR A 98 1.64 7.06 17.80
CA THR A 98 0.96 6.24 18.82
C THR A 98 1.78 5.00 19.23
N ILE A 99 2.41 4.33 18.25
CA ILE A 99 3.26 3.16 18.51
C ILE A 99 4.50 3.57 19.32
N ALA A 100 5.12 4.71 18.98
CA ALA A 100 6.28 5.22 19.70
C ALA A 100 5.93 5.56 21.14
N GLU A 101 4.79 6.23 21.40
CA GLU A 101 4.31 6.54 22.74
C GLU A 101 4.02 5.29 23.57
N LEU A 102 3.31 4.31 22.98
CA LEU A 102 3.04 3.03 23.62
C LEU A 102 4.33 2.26 23.95
N SER A 103 5.27 2.22 23.02
CA SER A 103 6.56 1.54 23.23
C SER A 103 7.36 2.21 24.34
N ALA A 104 7.36 3.55 24.41
CA ALA A 104 8.00 4.29 25.48
C ALA A 104 7.35 3.99 26.84
N PHE A 105 6.01 4.01 26.91
CA PHE A 105 5.26 3.67 28.12
C PHE A 105 5.59 2.26 28.62
N TYR A 106 5.54 1.26 27.76
CA TYR A 106 5.86 -0.12 28.15
C TYR A 106 7.32 -0.28 28.58
N LYS A 107 8.24 0.42 27.92
CA LYS A 107 9.67 0.42 28.30
C LYS A 107 9.90 0.91 29.72
N THR A 108 9.16 1.93 30.18
CA THR A 108 9.26 2.42 31.57
C THR A 108 8.78 1.39 32.58
N HIS A 109 8.00 0.39 32.15
CA HIS A 109 7.52 -0.72 32.99
C HIS A 109 8.33 -2.01 32.78
N GLY A 110 9.51 -1.93 32.16
CA GLY A 110 10.39 -3.08 31.92
C GLY A 110 9.88 -4.04 30.84
N ILE A 111 8.92 -3.61 30.01
CA ILE A 111 8.32 -4.44 28.97
C ILE A 111 8.89 -4.05 27.60
N THR A 112 9.50 -5.02 26.90
CA THR A 112 9.93 -4.84 25.51
C THR A 112 8.78 -5.10 24.58
N THR A 113 8.55 -4.17 23.65
CA THR A 113 7.52 -4.29 22.62
C THR A 113 8.13 -4.62 21.27
N VAL A 114 7.53 -5.55 20.52
CA VAL A 114 7.93 -5.91 19.16
C VAL A 114 6.75 -5.77 18.24
N GLN A 115 6.91 -5.00 17.16
CA GLN A 115 5.89 -4.84 16.16
C GLN A 115 6.10 -5.80 15.01
N LEU A 116 5.25 -6.83 14.92
CA LEU A 116 5.37 -7.90 13.90
C LEU A 116 4.65 -7.57 12.58
N LYS A 117 3.70 -6.65 12.59
CA LYS A 117 2.84 -6.32 11.43
C LYS A 117 2.62 -4.80 11.31
N GLY A 118 1.89 -4.40 10.29
CA GLY A 118 1.53 -3.00 10.12
C GLY A 118 2.74 -2.11 9.82
N VAL A 119 2.98 -1.11 10.63
CA VAL A 119 4.11 -0.17 10.47
C VAL A 119 5.46 -0.89 10.48
N GLY A 120 5.63 -1.96 11.27
CA GLY A 120 6.86 -2.75 11.29
C GLY A 120 7.25 -3.33 9.93
N LEU A 121 6.27 -3.73 9.11
CA LEU A 121 6.52 -4.23 7.75
C LEU A 121 6.59 -3.10 6.70
N SER A 122 6.23 -1.88 7.04
CA SER A 122 6.19 -0.78 6.07
C SER A 122 7.58 -0.41 5.56
N THR A 123 8.63 -0.65 6.33
CA THR A 123 10.03 -0.38 5.97
C THR A 123 10.53 -1.18 4.77
N TYR A 124 9.81 -2.27 4.40
CA TYR A 124 10.11 -3.06 3.21
C TYR A 124 9.48 -2.50 1.93
N TYR A 125 8.69 -1.43 2.03
CA TYR A 125 8.07 -0.78 0.88
C TYR A 125 8.90 0.43 0.44
N PRO A 126 8.96 0.75 -0.86
CA PRO A 126 9.70 1.92 -1.35
C PRO A 126 9.30 3.22 -0.64
N ILE A 127 8.00 3.40 -0.42
CA ILE A 127 7.45 4.48 0.41
C ILE A 127 6.69 3.82 1.58
N PRO A 128 7.24 3.84 2.80
CA PRO A 128 6.66 3.15 3.95
C PRO A 128 5.21 3.54 4.27
N SER A 129 4.84 4.81 4.09
CA SER A 129 3.49 5.31 4.29
C SER A 129 2.48 4.78 3.26
N HIS A 130 2.93 4.27 2.11
CA HIS A 130 2.11 3.75 1.02
C HIS A 130 1.84 2.24 1.13
N LYS A 131 2.40 1.60 2.13
CA LYS A 131 2.05 0.21 2.42
C LYS A 131 0.54 0.06 2.56
N GLY A 132 -0.03 -0.88 1.82
CA GLY A 132 -1.46 -1.15 1.78
C GLY A 132 -2.11 -1.34 3.16
N ARG A 133 -3.44 -1.26 3.21
CA ARG A 133 -4.28 -1.41 4.41
C ARG A 133 -4.06 -2.75 5.12
N GLY A 134 -2.99 -2.89 5.89
CA GLY A 134 -3.00 -3.86 6.96
C GLY A 134 -3.95 -3.34 8.06
N ARG A 135 -4.89 -4.16 8.51
CA ARG A 135 -5.55 -3.86 9.80
C ARG A 135 -4.43 -3.78 10.83
N TYR A 136 -4.23 -2.60 11.42
CA TYR A 136 -3.23 -2.38 12.46
C TYR A 136 -3.67 -3.05 13.76
N ARG A 137 -3.95 -4.35 13.68
CA ARG A 137 -4.18 -5.18 14.85
C ARG A 137 -2.86 -5.80 15.22
N HIS A 138 -2.48 -5.50 16.42
CA HIS A 138 -1.52 -6.19 17.28
C HIS A 138 -0.15 -5.53 17.40
N LEU A 139 -0.04 -4.75 18.45
CA LEU A 139 1.13 -4.69 19.28
C LEU A 139 1.21 -6.05 20.01
N HIS A 140 2.14 -6.92 19.68
CA HIS A 140 2.40 -8.08 20.49
C HIS A 140 3.33 -7.67 21.61
N LEU A 141 2.82 -7.72 22.83
CA LEU A 141 3.59 -7.53 24.04
C LEU A 141 4.28 -8.85 24.37
N PHE A 142 5.60 -8.87 24.31
CA PHE A 142 6.41 -9.92 24.92
C PHE A 142 7.08 -9.31 26.16
N GLY A 143 6.58 -9.67 27.32
CA GLY A 143 7.20 -9.28 28.59
C GLY A 143 6.97 -10.36 29.63
N ARG A 144 7.95 -11.23 29.81
CA ARG A 144 8.28 -11.72 31.15
C ARG A 144 9.59 -11.06 31.55
N PRO A 145 9.68 -10.44 32.72
CA PRO A 145 10.99 -10.10 33.25
C PRO A 145 11.76 -11.42 33.40
N PHE A 146 12.93 -11.49 32.74
CA PHE A 146 13.87 -12.57 33.06
C PHE A 146 14.24 -12.39 34.54
N PRO A 147 14.16 -13.44 35.36
CA PRO A 147 14.69 -13.36 36.70
C PRO A 147 16.19 -13.08 36.60
N GLU A 148 16.59 -11.96 37.20
CA GLU A 148 18.01 -11.68 37.41
C GLU A 148 18.59 -12.84 38.23
N LYS A 149 19.69 -13.42 37.72
CA LYS A 149 20.50 -14.37 38.44
C LYS A 149 21.52 -13.62 39.28
#